data_1e3ebc018a94e63f119803d422c3d97c
#
_entry.id   1e3ebc018a94e63f119803d422c3d97c
#
_cell.length_a   1.000
_cell.length_b   1.000
_cell.length_c   1.000
_cell.angle_alpha   90.00
_cell.angle_beta   90.00
_cell.angle_gamma   90.00
#
_symmetry.space_group_name_H-M   'P 1'
#
loop_
_entity.id
_entity.type
_entity.pdbx_description
1 polymer ?
#
loop_
_entity_poly.entity_id
_entity_poly.type
_entity_poly.pdbx_seq_one_letter_code
_entity_poly.pdbx_strand_id
1 'polypeptide(L)'
;HQVIKEDTAWLLTDAMKDVMTSGTGMRAYFGTGMAQAGKSGTTTLNRDALFAGYTPYYTCVVWGGYDDNSIQSATGYPKNLWKVVMKRIHADLKAKDFEKPSGITQAVVCAKSGLLPEADVCDKDPRGTQSYTEYFAEGTVPTENCDHHISLQICEASGKVAGEYCPADQVVTKTYIVGAEKGSADYQYCATEKFLNGTCNIHDAETQDEEKPEEEPADPPDDAKPEETHEPEQIPEKNEE
;
A
#
# COMPACT_ATOMS: atom_id res chain seq x y z
N HIS A 1 1.84 34.29 -21.83
CA HIS A 1 1.84 34.59 -20.38
C HIS A 1 1.75 33.28 -19.59
N GLN A 2 2.83 32.89 -18.93
CA GLN A 2 2.86 31.71 -18.09
C GLN A 2 2.14 32.01 -16.77
N VAL A 3 1.17 31.16 -16.40
CA VAL A 3 0.36 31.34 -15.18
C VAL A 3 0.86 30.46 -14.05
N ILE A 4 1.24 29.22 -14.35
CA ILE A 4 1.77 28.24 -13.39
C ILE A 4 3.02 27.58 -13.98
N LYS A 5 3.87 26.99 -13.14
CA LYS A 5 5.04 26.23 -13.58
C LYS A 5 4.60 24.96 -14.32
N GLU A 6 5.41 24.51 -15.27
CA GLU A 6 5.14 23.28 -16.03
C GLU A 6 5.02 22.05 -15.14
N ASP A 7 5.91 21.90 -14.13
CA ASP A 7 5.89 20.81 -13.17
C ASP A 7 4.57 20.79 -12.39
N THR A 8 4.12 21.97 -11.91
CA THR A 8 2.83 22.08 -11.19
C THR A 8 1.65 21.71 -12.07
N ALA A 9 1.65 22.17 -13.35
CA ALA A 9 0.61 21.84 -14.31
C ALA A 9 0.58 20.33 -14.59
N TRP A 10 1.74 19.73 -14.75
CA TRP A 10 1.85 18.31 -15.03
C TRP A 10 1.42 17.45 -13.83
N LEU A 11 1.87 17.74 -12.61
CA LEU A 11 1.46 17.03 -11.39
C LEU A 11 -0.05 17.10 -11.16
N LEU A 12 -0.65 18.29 -11.37
CA LEU A 12 -2.09 18.43 -11.28
C LEU A 12 -2.81 17.63 -12.38
N THR A 13 -2.26 17.59 -13.57
CA THR A 13 -2.81 16.78 -14.68
C THR A 13 -2.72 15.30 -14.36
N ASP A 14 -1.63 14.84 -13.81
CA ASP A 14 -1.45 13.44 -13.40
C ASP A 14 -2.47 13.03 -12.33
N ALA A 15 -2.64 13.82 -11.28
CA ALA A 15 -3.69 13.62 -10.29
C ALA A 15 -5.12 13.61 -10.91
N MET A 16 -5.36 14.43 -11.94
CA MET A 16 -6.64 14.43 -12.65
C MET A 16 -6.81 13.26 -13.64
N LYS A 17 -5.72 12.58 -14.06
CA LYS A 17 -5.80 11.31 -14.79
C LYS A 17 -6.39 10.22 -13.90
N ASP A 18 -6.01 10.18 -12.62
CA ASP A 18 -6.57 9.22 -11.65
C ASP A 18 -8.07 9.43 -11.43
N VAL A 19 -8.55 10.65 -11.48
CA VAL A 19 -10.00 10.92 -11.45
C VAL A 19 -10.74 10.22 -12.59
N MET A 20 -10.10 10.06 -13.75
CA MET A 20 -10.68 9.41 -14.94
C MET A 20 -10.63 7.89 -14.86
N THR A 21 -9.66 7.30 -14.17
CA THR A 21 -9.41 5.85 -14.14
C THR A 21 -9.98 5.17 -12.90
N SER A 22 -9.92 5.80 -11.74
CA SER A 22 -10.33 5.25 -10.44
C SER A 22 -11.23 6.18 -9.61
N GLY A 23 -11.48 7.42 -10.10
CA GLY A 23 -12.21 8.44 -9.37
C GLY A 23 -13.60 8.75 -9.93
N THR A 24 -14.11 9.93 -9.56
CA THR A 24 -15.46 10.40 -9.92
C THR A 24 -15.65 10.65 -11.42
N GLY A 25 -14.59 10.66 -12.23
CA GLY A 25 -14.58 10.85 -13.67
C GLY A 25 -14.70 9.58 -14.51
N MET A 26 -14.70 8.38 -13.91
CA MET A 26 -14.69 7.10 -14.65
C MET A 26 -15.77 7.00 -15.76
N ARG A 27 -16.96 7.58 -15.53
CA ARG A 27 -18.03 7.60 -16.55
C ARG A 27 -17.68 8.43 -17.77
N ALA A 28 -16.76 9.39 -17.65
CA ALA A 28 -16.29 10.22 -18.75
C ALA A 28 -15.18 9.54 -19.57
N TYR A 29 -14.50 8.55 -19.01
CA TYR A 29 -13.40 7.86 -19.70
C TYR A 29 -13.88 7.16 -20.99
N PHE A 30 -13.24 7.45 -22.14
CA PHE A 30 -13.67 6.93 -23.44
C PHE A 30 -12.73 5.88 -24.07
N GLY A 31 -11.68 5.45 -23.37
CA GLY A 31 -10.73 4.46 -23.88
C GLY A 31 -9.83 5.05 -24.99
N THR A 32 -9.40 4.26 -25.93
CA THR A 32 -8.57 4.63 -27.10
C THR A 32 -7.06 4.81 -26.85
N GLY A 33 -6.57 4.62 -25.61
CA GLY A 33 -5.15 4.88 -25.27
C GLY A 33 -4.78 6.37 -25.20
N MET A 34 -5.72 7.28 -25.46
CA MET A 34 -5.55 8.72 -25.30
C MET A 34 -5.51 9.08 -23.81
N ALA A 35 -4.50 9.82 -23.37
CA ALA A 35 -4.48 10.37 -22.02
C ALA A 35 -5.63 11.36 -21.82
N GLN A 36 -6.31 11.23 -20.70
CA GLN A 36 -7.49 12.01 -20.35
C GLN A 36 -7.38 12.46 -18.92
N ALA A 37 -7.56 13.74 -18.68
CA ALA A 37 -7.60 14.34 -17.35
C ALA A 37 -8.89 15.12 -17.18
N GLY A 38 -9.46 15.15 -15.98
CA GLY A 38 -10.70 15.89 -15.79
C GLY A 38 -11.23 15.84 -14.37
N LYS A 39 -12.21 16.71 -14.09
CA LYS A 39 -12.85 16.82 -12.77
C LYS A 39 -14.33 17.14 -12.91
N SER A 40 -15.15 16.47 -12.10
CA SER A 40 -16.58 16.78 -11.96
C SER A 40 -16.80 17.91 -10.95
N GLY A 41 -17.82 18.70 -11.19
CA GLY A 41 -18.36 19.69 -10.26
C GLY A 41 -19.85 19.45 -10.05
N THR A 42 -20.31 19.65 -8.82
CA THR A 42 -21.74 19.64 -8.47
C THR A 42 -21.93 20.69 -7.40
N THR A 43 -22.85 21.61 -7.63
CA THR A 43 -23.16 22.65 -6.66
C THR A 43 -24.07 22.15 -5.54
N THR A 44 -24.18 22.92 -4.47
CA THR A 44 -25.06 22.60 -3.34
C THR A 44 -26.49 22.34 -3.83
N LEU A 45 -27.14 21.32 -3.29
CA LEU A 45 -28.48 20.87 -3.66
C LEU A 45 -28.61 20.43 -5.14
N ASN A 46 -27.49 20.03 -5.79
CA ASN A 46 -27.52 19.58 -7.18
C ASN A 46 -28.12 20.59 -8.17
N ARG A 47 -27.90 21.86 -8.00
CA ARG A 47 -28.44 22.91 -8.89
C ARG A 47 -27.70 22.95 -10.22
N ASP A 48 -26.38 22.75 -10.17
CA ASP A 48 -25.53 22.63 -11.35
C ASP A 48 -24.74 21.32 -11.34
N ALA A 49 -24.54 20.78 -12.50
CA ALA A 49 -23.67 19.64 -12.75
C ALA A 49 -22.68 19.98 -13.87
N LEU A 50 -21.40 19.77 -13.59
CA LEU A 50 -20.31 20.10 -14.47
C LEU A 50 -19.37 18.92 -14.68
N PHE A 51 -18.76 18.89 -15.84
CA PHE A 51 -17.56 18.11 -16.07
C PHE A 51 -16.60 18.90 -16.95
N ALA A 52 -15.42 19.21 -16.43
CA ALA A 52 -14.32 19.83 -17.17
C ALA A 52 -13.23 18.78 -17.37
N GLY A 53 -12.79 18.58 -18.60
CA GLY A 53 -11.74 17.62 -18.91
C GLY A 53 -11.02 17.96 -20.20
N TYR A 54 -9.84 17.38 -20.37
CA TYR A 54 -8.99 17.63 -21.52
C TYR A 54 -8.13 16.42 -21.87
N THR A 55 -7.59 16.47 -23.05
CA THR A 55 -6.58 15.57 -23.60
C THR A 55 -5.39 16.41 -24.06
N PRO A 56 -4.28 15.83 -24.56
CA PRO A 56 -3.22 16.60 -25.19
C PRO A 56 -3.64 17.37 -26.45
N TYR A 57 -4.89 17.21 -26.94
CA TYR A 57 -5.40 17.87 -28.13
C TYR A 57 -6.48 18.91 -27.84
N TYR A 58 -7.44 18.59 -26.96
CA TYR A 58 -8.64 19.41 -26.76
C TYR A 58 -9.04 19.52 -25.31
N THR A 59 -9.57 20.67 -24.95
CA THR A 59 -10.28 20.89 -23.69
C THR A 59 -11.77 21.00 -23.98
N CYS A 60 -12.59 20.36 -23.15
CA CYS A 60 -14.05 20.44 -23.24
C CYS A 60 -14.64 20.58 -21.83
N VAL A 61 -15.60 21.48 -21.71
CA VAL A 61 -16.38 21.66 -20.48
C VAL A 61 -17.85 21.46 -20.81
N VAL A 62 -18.53 20.65 -20.01
CA VAL A 62 -19.97 20.45 -20.08
C VAL A 62 -20.57 20.96 -18.78
N TRP A 63 -21.50 21.87 -18.91
CA TRP A 63 -22.32 22.37 -17.81
C TRP A 63 -23.78 22.03 -18.08
N GLY A 64 -24.51 21.79 -17.03
CA GLY A 64 -25.95 21.65 -17.09
C GLY A 64 -26.61 22.15 -15.81
N GLY A 65 -27.69 22.88 -15.99
CA GLY A 65 -28.46 23.51 -14.94
C GLY A 65 -29.77 24.07 -15.49
N TYR A 66 -30.58 24.65 -14.62
CA TYR A 66 -31.81 25.36 -14.99
C TYR A 66 -31.60 26.86 -14.79
N ASP A 67 -32.17 27.67 -15.67
CA ASP A 67 -32.07 29.14 -15.62
C ASP A 67 -32.70 29.75 -14.35
N ASP A 68 -33.68 29.05 -13.79
CA ASP A 68 -34.35 29.42 -12.54
C ASP A 68 -33.66 28.84 -11.30
N ASN A 69 -32.48 28.24 -11.47
CA ASN A 69 -31.69 27.60 -10.42
C ASN A 69 -32.43 26.48 -9.68
N SER A 70 -33.34 25.79 -10.35
CA SER A 70 -34.05 24.61 -9.82
C SER A 70 -33.11 23.42 -9.58
N ILE A 71 -33.49 22.53 -8.66
CA ILE A 71 -32.75 21.31 -8.33
C ILE A 71 -32.84 20.31 -9.47
N GLN A 72 -31.70 19.73 -9.87
CA GLN A 72 -31.65 18.67 -10.86
C GLN A 72 -31.87 17.30 -10.22
N SER A 73 -32.65 16.45 -10.85
CA SER A 73 -32.88 15.07 -10.42
C SER A 73 -31.68 14.14 -10.71
N ALA A 74 -30.81 14.51 -11.63
CA ALA A 74 -29.63 13.73 -12.01
C ALA A 74 -28.45 14.65 -12.35
N THR A 75 -27.25 14.31 -11.88
CA THR A 75 -26.02 15.11 -12.06
C THR A 75 -24.91 14.36 -12.81
N GLY A 76 -25.21 13.14 -13.28
CA GLY A 76 -24.22 12.31 -13.96
C GLY A 76 -24.05 12.52 -15.46
N TYR A 77 -25.01 13.17 -16.12
CA TYR A 77 -25.06 13.32 -17.58
C TYR A 77 -23.93 14.18 -18.19
N PRO A 78 -23.35 15.20 -17.52
CA PRO A 78 -22.26 15.96 -18.12
C PRO A 78 -21.06 15.08 -18.46
N LYS A 79 -20.76 14.07 -17.62
CA LYS A 79 -19.68 13.10 -17.89
C LYS A 79 -19.97 12.25 -19.12
N ASN A 80 -21.21 11.78 -19.28
CA ASN A 80 -21.61 10.98 -20.43
C ASN A 80 -21.57 11.81 -21.72
N LEU A 81 -22.05 13.05 -21.68
CA LEU A 81 -22.03 13.95 -22.83
C LEU A 81 -20.59 14.30 -23.22
N TRP A 82 -19.75 14.64 -22.26
CA TRP A 82 -18.32 14.88 -22.47
C TRP A 82 -17.66 13.67 -23.15
N LYS A 83 -17.91 12.46 -22.64
CA LYS A 83 -17.41 11.22 -23.23
C LYS A 83 -17.79 11.07 -24.70
N VAL A 84 -19.06 11.27 -25.03
CA VAL A 84 -19.55 11.10 -26.40
C VAL A 84 -18.92 12.12 -27.35
N VAL A 85 -18.87 13.39 -26.96
CA VAL A 85 -18.25 14.47 -27.73
C VAL A 85 -16.77 14.20 -27.95
N MET A 86 -16.03 13.98 -26.87
CA MET A 86 -14.59 13.79 -26.93
C MET A 86 -14.20 12.53 -27.69
N LYS A 87 -14.90 11.42 -27.46
CA LYS A 87 -14.68 10.20 -28.26
C LYS A 87 -14.84 10.43 -29.74
N ARG A 88 -15.85 11.22 -30.16
CA ARG A 88 -16.12 11.49 -31.54
C ARG A 88 -15.06 12.37 -32.21
N ILE A 89 -14.64 13.44 -31.55
CA ILE A 89 -13.62 14.35 -32.11
C ILE A 89 -12.20 13.79 -32.06
N HIS A 90 -11.98 12.69 -31.32
CA HIS A 90 -10.69 12.00 -31.25
C HIS A 90 -10.65 10.73 -32.14
N ALA A 91 -11.69 10.42 -32.91
CA ALA A 91 -11.79 9.14 -33.63
C ALA A 91 -10.60 8.89 -34.57
N ASP A 92 -10.09 9.93 -35.21
CA ASP A 92 -9.01 9.85 -36.19
C ASP A 92 -7.66 10.38 -35.65
N LEU A 93 -7.58 10.70 -34.32
CA LEU A 93 -6.37 11.21 -33.70
C LEU A 93 -5.52 10.06 -33.14
N LYS A 94 -4.21 10.20 -33.27
CA LYS A 94 -3.28 9.26 -32.66
C LYS A 94 -3.31 9.38 -31.14
N ALA A 95 -3.22 8.25 -30.44
CA ALA A 95 -3.06 8.24 -29.01
C ALA A 95 -1.81 9.05 -28.61
N LYS A 96 -1.97 9.90 -27.59
CA LYS A 96 -0.92 10.78 -27.08
C LYS A 96 -1.06 10.91 -25.57
N ASP A 97 0.06 10.93 -24.85
CA ASP A 97 0.09 11.27 -23.42
C ASP A 97 0.53 12.72 -23.21
N PHE A 98 0.33 13.22 -22.01
CA PHE A 98 0.85 14.52 -21.60
C PHE A 98 2.37 14.44 -21.43
N GLU A 99 3.06 15.40 -22.02
CA GLU A 99 4.52 15.46 -21.98
C GLU A 99 4.99 15.76 -20.56
N LYS A 100 5.84 14.86 -20.03
CA LYS A 100 6.38 14.99 -18.67
C LYS A 100 7.57 15.96 -18.68
N PRO A 101 7.54 17.06 -17.90
CA PRO A 101 8.66 17.97 -17.77
C PRO A 101 9.90 17.30 -17.14
N SER A 102 11.08 17.84 -17.44
CA SER A 102 12.35 17.33 -16.89
C SER A 102 12.49 17.54 -15.38
N GLY A 103 11.76 18.50 -14.81
CA GLY A 103 11.75 18.79 -13.37
C GLY A 103 10.85 17.83 -12.56
N ILE A 104 10.33 16.75 -13.16
CA ILE A 104 9.53 15.73 -12.46
C ILE A 104 10.39 14.51 -12.19
N THR A 105 10.51 14.17 -10.93
CA THR A 105 11.16 12.96 -10.41
C THR A 105 10.14 11.97 -9.85
N GLN A 106 10.59 10.77 -9.50
CA GLN A 106 9.78 9.73 -8.87
C GLN A 106 10.42 9.27 -7.58
N ALA A 107 9.61 8.95 -6.59
CA ALA A 107 10.04 8.29 -5.37
C ALA A 107 8.98 7.27 -4.93
N VAL A 108 9.41 6.24 -4.21
CA VAL A 108 8.49 5.33 -3.52
C VAL A 108 8.07 6.00 -2.22
N VAL A 109 6.76 6.02 -1.95
CA VAL A 109 6.19 6.58 -0.72
C VAL A 109 5.14 5.65 -0.13
N CYS A 110 4.86 5.86 1.14
CA CYS A 110 3.74 5.20 1.81
C CYS A 110 2.42 5.89 1.43
N ALA A 111 1.44 5.13 0.94
CA ALA A 111 0.12 5.64 0.55
C ALA A 111 -0.69 6.24 1.71
N LYS A 112 -0.29 5.99 2.96
CA LYS A 112 -1.00 6.47 4.15
C LYS A 112 -0.41 7.76 4.71
N SER A 113 0.92 7.85 4.81
CA SER A 113 1.59 9.04 5.34
C SER A 113 2.03 10.01 4.24
N GLY A 114 2.23 9.54 3.00
CA GLY A 114 2.88 10.31 1.94
C GLY A 114 4.39 10.46 2.12
N LEU A 115 4.97 9.87 3.18
CA LEU A 115 6.40 9.90 3.49
C LEU A 115 7.14 8.70 2.88
N LEU A 116 8.46 8.64 3.00
CA LEU A 116 9.25 7.48 2.56
C LEU A 116 8.77 6.22 3.32
N PRO A 117 8.66 5.06 2.65
CA PRO A 117 8.18 3.88 3.33
C PRO A 117 9.21 3.38 4.34
N GLU A 118 8.75 2.97 5.51
CA GLU A 118 9.59 2.23 6.47
C GLU A 118 9.79 0.82 5.96
N ALA A 119 11.04 0.41 5.81
CA ALA A 119 11.42 -0.89 5.25
C ALA A 119 10.84 -2.04 6.09
N ASP A 120 10.30 -3.06 5.42
CA ASP A 120 9.68 -4.23 6.05
C ASP A 120 8.47 -3.92 6.95
N VAL A 121 7.98 -2.69 6.96
CA VAL A 121 6.83 -2.27 7.77
C VAL A 121 5.66 -1.87 6.87
N CYS A 122 5.81 -0.86 6.01
CA CYS A 122 4.73 -0.39 5.13
C CYS A 122 4.23 -1.48 4.15
N ASP A 123 5.11 -2.38 3.74
CA ASP A 123 4.77 -3.51 2.86
C ASP A 123 4.05 -4.66 3.57
N LYS A 124 4.09 -4.68 4.90
CA LYS A 124 3.42 -5.66 5.76
C LYS A 124 2.15 -5.13 6.44
N ASP A 125 1.58 -4.04 5.93
CA ASP A 125 0.28 -3.54 6.39
C ASP A 125 -0.78 -4.65 6.25
N PRO A 126 -1.66 -4.84 7.26
CA PRO A 126 -2.72 -5.86 7.22
C PRO A 126 -3.65 -5.79 6.01
N ARG A 127 -3.69 -4.66 5.30
CA ARG A 127 -4.48 -4.44 4.09
C ARG A 127 -3.70 -4.70 2.79
N GLY A 128 -2.47 -5.16 2.89
CA GLY A 128 -1.51 -5.32 1.79
C GLY A 128 -0.55 -4.14 1.66
N THR A 129 0.42 -4.27 0.77
CA THR A 129 1.46 -3.26 0.50
C THR A 129 0.89 -1.86 0.39
N GLN A 130 1.42 -0.94 1.21
CA GLN A 130 1.09 0.47 1.18
C GLN A 130 2.18 1.33 0.53
N SER A 131 3.21 0.73 -0.06
CA SER A 131 4.26 1.43 -0.79
C SER A 131 3.90 1.50 -2.28
N TYR A 132 4.02 2.69 -2.88
CA TYR A 132 3.82 2.90 -4.31
C TYR A 132 4.73 4.01 -4.83
N THR A 133 4.92 4.05 -6.16
CA THR A 133 5.71 5.09 -6.80
C THR A 133 4.83 6.31 -7.08
N GLU A 134 5.27 7.50 -6.62
CA GLU A 134 4.61 8.77 -6.81
C GLU A 134 5.53 9.76 -7.53
N TYR A 135 4.95 10.76 -8.16
CA TYR A 135 5.64 11.83 -8.85
C TYR A 135 5.80 13.08 -7.99
N PHE A 136 6.95 13.72 -8.09
CA PHE A 136 7.31 14.92 -7.33
C PHE A 136 7.98 15.96 -8.24
N ALA A 137 7.77 17.23 -7.96
CA ALA A 137 8.67 18.25 -8.50
C ALA A 137 10.07 18.05 -7.86
N GLU A 138 11.13 18.35 -8.61
CA GLU A 138 12.49 18.26 -8.11
C GLU A 138 12.64 19.05 -6.79
N GLY A 139 13.27 18.43 -5.79
CA GLY A 139 13.45 19.00 -4.45
C GLY A 139 12.23 18.93 -3.53
N THR A 140 11.12 18.29 -3.92
CA THR A 140 9.92 18.14 -3.07
C THR A 140 9.66 16.70 -2.63
N VAL A 141 10.54 15.76 -2.95
CA VAL A 141 10.49 14.39 -2.43
C VAL A 141 10.60 14.45 -0.90
N PRO A 142 9.73 13.74 -0.14
CA PRO A 142 9.84 13.68 1.31
C PRO A 142 11.19 13.06 1.73
N THR A 143 11.72 13.54 2.86
CA THR A 143 13.00 13.07 3.44
C THR A 143 12.78 12.28 4.72
N GLU A 144 11.59 12.31 5.27
CA GLU A 144 11.22 11.64 6.51
C GLU A 144 10.58 10.27 6.20
N ASN A 145 10.81 9.30 7.08
CA ASN A 145 10.18 8.00 6.99
C ASN A 145 8.74 8.01 7.49
N CYS A 146 7.98 6.99 7.10
CA CYS A 146 6.59 6.82 7.48
C CYS A 146 6.42 6.78 9.00
N ASP A 147 5.55 7.65 9.51
CA ASP A 147 5.13 7.75 10.90
C ASP A 147 3.76 7.10 11.17
N HIS A 148 3.12 6.56 10.11
CA HIS A 148 1.78 5.97 10.17
C HIS A 148 1.79 4.46 10.49
N HIS A 149 2.90 3.78 10.22
CA HIS A 149 3.07 2.34 10.45
C HIS A 149 4.11 2.08 11.53
N ILE A 150 3.84 1.07 12.37
CA ILE A 150 4.80 0.55 13.35
C ILE A 150 4.85 -0.98 13.30
N SER A 151 6.02 -1.51 13.61
CA SER A 151 6.25 -2.96 13.77
C SER A 151 6.33 -3.29 15.25
N LEU A 152 5.58 -4.28 15.70
CA LEU A 152 5.53 -4.72 17.09
C LEU A 152 5.78 -6.22 17.20
N GLN A 153 6.48 -6.61 18.26
CA GLN A 153 6.60 -8.00 18.67
C GLN A 153 5.36 -8.39 19.46
N ILE A 154 4.62 -9.39 18.98
CA ILE A 154 3.36 -9.85 19.56
C ILE A 154 3.51 -11.28 20.06
N CYS A 155 3.17 -11.51 21.31
CA CYS A 155 3.03 -12.86 21.85
C CYS A 155 1.76 -13.49 21.24
N GLU A 156 1.91 -14.59 20.51
CA GLU A 156 0.76 -15.27 19.86
C GLU A 156 -0.24 -15.82 20.86
N ALA A 157 0.25 -16.35 21.99
CA ALA A 157 -0.58 -16.92 23.03
C ALA A 157 -1.50 -15.89 23.71
N SER A 158 -1.01 -14.66 23.98
CA SER A 158 -1.80 -13.61 24.63
C SER A 158 -2.45 -12.63 23.66
N GLY A 159 -1.94 -12.54 22.42
CA GLY A 159 -2.32 -11.53 21.44
C GLY A 159 -1.89 -10.09 21.82
N LYS A 160 -1.03 -9.92 22.81
CA LYS A 160 -0.52 -8.62 23.30
C LYS A 160 0.92 -8.37 22.88
N VAL A 161 1.41 -7.16 23.12
CA VAL A 161 2.83 -6.85 22.95
C VAL A 161 3.66 -7.83 23.79
N ALA A 162 4.67 -8.44 23.17
CA ALA A 162 5.50 -9.43 23.83
C ALA A 162 6.27 -8.79 25.00
N GLY A 163 6.32 -9.50 26.11
CA GLY A 163 7.11 -9.15 27.28
C GLY A 163 8.45 -9.88 27.28
N GLU A 164 9.28 -9.58 28.28
CA GLU A 164 10.63 -10.15 28.45
C GLU A 164 10.61 -11.68 28.56
N TYR A 165 9.56 -12.26 29.15
CA TYR A 165 9.43 -13.68 29.41
C TYR A 165 8.68 -14.47 28.32
N CYS A 166 8.33 -13.84 27.20
CA CYS A 166 7.68 -14.56 26.13
C CYS A 166 8.67 -15.48 25.40
N PRO A 167 8.34 -16.77 25.22
CA PRO A 167 9.16 -17.69 24.43
C PRO A 167 9.36 -17.15 23.00
N ALA A 168 10.59 -17.24 22.49
CA ALA A 168 10.95 -16.65 21.19
C ALA A 168 10.18 -17.27 20.01
N ASP A 169 9.81 -18.54 20.12
CA ASP A 169 9.01 -19.28 19.13
C ASP A 169 7.52 -18.91 19.15
N GLN A 170 7.06 -18.24 20.21
CA GLN A 170 5.70 -17.70 20.36
C GLN A 170 5.63 -16.19 20.10
N VAL A 171 6.72 -15.56 19.66
CA VAL A 171 6.76 -14.13 19.35
C VAL A 171 6.80 -13.92 17.85
N VAL A 172 5.80 -13.20 17.34
CA VAL A 172 5.71 -12.85 15.92
C VAL A 172 5.75 -11.34 15.73
N THR A 173 6.37 -10.92 14.63
CA THR A 173 6.39 -9.52 14.23
C THR A 173 5.12 -9.19 13.45
N LYS A 174 4.36 -8.21 13.90
CA LYS A 174 3.15 -7.72 13.20
C LYS A 174 3.22 -6.22 12.98
N THR A 175 2.75 -5.80 11.81
CA THR A 175 2.59 -4.39 11.47
C THR A 175 1.22 -3.88 11.89
N TYR A 176 1.21 -2.71 12.50
CA TYR A 176 0.02 -1.95 12.89
C TYR A 176 0.10 -0.54 12.33
N ILE A 177 -1.04 0.12 12.25
CA ILE A 177 -1.10 1.56 12.00
C ILE A 177 -1.26 2.32 13.30
N VAL A 178 -0.84 3.58 13.30
CA VAL A 178 -1.01 4.51 14.44
C VAL A 178 -1.81 5.73 13.99
N GLY A 179 -2.45 6.40 14.95
CA GLY A 179 -3.15 7.66 14.68
C GLY A 179 -4.48 7.53 13.92
N ALA A 180 -5.01 6.32 13.71
CA ALA A 180 -6.30 6.16 13.05
C ALA A 180 -7.46 6.68 13.91
N GLU A 181 -8.35 7.47 13.30
CA GLU A 181 -9.54 7.99 13.98
C GLU A 181 -10.53 6.87 14.35
N LYS A 182 -11.07 6.95 15.57
CA LYS A 182 -12.08 6.00 16.05
C LYS A 182 -13.32 6.02 15.14
N GLY A 183 -13.67 4.85 14.60
CA GLY A 183 -14.79 4.68 13.69
C GLY A 183 -14.41 4.76 12.20
N SER A 184 -13.17 5.10 11.86
CA SER A 184 -12.65 4.93 10.51
C SER A 184 -12.46 3.45 10.15
N ALA A 185 -12.42 3.15 8.85
CA ALA A 185 -12.15 1.79 8.38
C ALA A 185 -10.74 1.30 8.80
N ASP A 186 -9.81 2.21 9.00
CA ASP A 186 -8.44 1.92 9.39
C ASP A 186 -8.29 1.61 10.89
N TYR A 187 -9.25 2.03 11.71
CA TYR A 187 -9.19 1.88 13.18
C TYR A 187 -9.05 0.43 13.67
N GLN A 188 -9.61 -0.53 12.94
CA GLN A 188 -9.52 -1.96 13.27
C GLN A 188 -8.07 -2.52 13.21
N TYR A 189 -7.17 -1.83 12.50
CA TYR A 189 -5.76 -2.19 12.36
C TYR A 189 -4.85 -1.31 13.21
N CYS A 190 -5.44 -0.40 14.02
CA CYS A 190 -4.70 0.59 14.78
C CYS A 190 -4.18 0.01 16.09
N ALA A 191 -2.88 0.19 16.33
CA ALA A 191 -2.30 0.02 17.65
C ALA A 191 -2.74 1.19 18.54
N THR A 192 -3.84 0.99 19.26
CA THR A 192 -4.34 1.99 20.21
C THR A 192 -3.37 2.18 21.36
N GLU A 193 -3.41 3.33 22.02
CA GLU A 193 -2.58 3.60 23.20
C GLU A 193 -2.73 2.54 24.30
N LYS A 194 -3.98 2.07 24.51
CA LYS A 194 -4.26 0.98 25.45
C LYS A 194 -3.57 -0.33 25.03
N PHE A 195 -3.50 -0.63 23.73
CA PHE A 195 -2.84 -1.82 23.21
C PHE A 195 -1.32 -1.71 23.36
N LEU A 196 -0.73 -0.56 23.03
CA LEU A 196 0.70 -0.30 23.13
C LEU A 196 1.22 -0.39 24.57
N ASN A 197 0.40 0.02 25.55
CA ASN A 197 0.74 -0.04 26.98
C ASN A 197 0.43 -1.40 27.61
N GLY A 198 -0.14 -2.35 26.85
CA GLY A 198 -0.53 -3.68 27.34
C GLY A 198 0.48 -4.76 26.94
N THR A 199 1.39 -5.14 27.82
CA THR A 199 2.31 -6.28 27.61
C THR A 199 1.64 -7.64 27.87
N CYS A 200 2.25 -8.71 27.40
CA CYS A 200 1.86 -10.08 27.71
C CYS A 200 1.76 -10.29 29.22
N ASN A 201 0.73 -10.98 29.65
CA ASN A 201 0.44 -11.21 31.06
C ASN A 201 0.27 -12.72 31.40
N ILE A 202 0.66 -13.60 30.48
CA ILE A 202 0.57 -15.05 30.63
C ILE A 202 1.96 -15.70 30.71
N HIS A 203 3.00 -14.95 30.35
CA HIS A 203 4.39 -15.38 30.51
C HIS A 203 5.06 -14.47 31.53
N ASP A 204 5.61 -15.04 32.56
CA ASP A 204 6.36 -14.41 33.66
C ASP A 204 7.62 -15.23 33.98
N ALA A 205 8.37 -14.84 35.02
CA ALA A 205 9.59 -15.53 35.40
C ALA A 205 9.34 -16.99 35.82
N GLU A 206 8.17 -17.28 36.39
CA GLU A 206 7.84 -18.63 36.89
C GLU A 206 7.51 -19.57 35.69
N THR A 207 6.87 -19.09 34.67
CA THR A 207 6.54 -19.89 33.45
C THR A 207 7.75 -20.26 32.61
N GLN A 208 8.84 -19.50 32.66
CA GLN A 208 10.09 -19.84 31.96
C GLN A 208 10.83 -21.06 32.59
N ASP A 209 10.71 -21.25 33.90
CA ASP A 209 11.38 -22.35 34.56
C ASP A 209 10.70 -23.72 34.34
N GLU A 210 9.41 -23.74 33.96
CA GLU A 210 8.66 -24.96 33.63
C GLU A 210 8.97 -25.52 32.22
N GLU A 211 9.51 -24.71 31.31
CA GLU A 211 9.83 -25.12 29.91
C GLU A 211 11.29 -25.62 29.74
N LYS A 212 12.11 -25.64 30.83
CA LYS A 212 13.42 -26.25 30.77
C LYS A 212 13.27 -27.78 30.75
N PRO A 213 13.73 -28.49 29.69
CA PRO A 213 13.77 -29.95 29.73
C PRO A 213 14.62 -30.37 30.94
N GLU A 214 14.07 -31.25 31.79
CA GLU A 214 14.91 -31.94 32.77
C GLU A 214 16.05 -32.62 31.99
N GLU A 215 17.30 -32.19 32.22
CA GLU A 215 18.46 -32.92 31.76
C GLU A 215 18.38 -34.31 32.40
N GLU A 216 18.08 -35.34 31.59
CA GLU A 216 18.21 -36.73 32.03
C GLU A 216 19.63 -36.91 32.55
N PRO A 217 19.81 -37.51 33.75
CA PRO A 217 21.13 -37.74 34.29
C PRO A 217 21.91 -38.64 33.34
N ALA A 218 23.07 -38.18 32.89
CA ALA A 218 23.97 -38.94 32.02
C ALA A 218 24.27 -40.31 32.65
N ASP A 219 23.98 -41.39 31.93
CA ASP A 219 24.35 -42.73 32.30
C ASP A 219 25.86 -42.81 32.53
N PRO A 220 26.32 -43.54 33.62
CA PRO A 220 27.74 -43.70 33.89
C PRO A 220 28.40 -44.48 32.72
N PRO A 221 29.68 -44.22 32.43
CA PRO A 221 30.38 -44.90 31.32
C PRO A 221 30.49 -46.40 31.63
N ASP A 222 30.02 -47.22 30.68
CA ASP A 222 30.10 -48.67 30.73
C ASP A 222 31.57 -49.10 30.47
N ASP A 223 32.11 -49.83 31.45
CA ASP A 223 33.49 -50.33 31.47
C ASP A 223 33.74 -51.33 30.36
N ALA A 224 34.88 -51.22 29.78
CA ALA A 224 35.55 -51.97 28.76
C ALA A 224 35.22 -53.47 28.68
N LYS A 225 34.96 -53.97 27.48
CA LYS A 225 35.23 -55.35 27.02
C LYS A 225 36.15 -55.37 25.81
N PRO A 226 37.02 -56.38 25.72
CA PRO A 226 38.20 -56.32 24.89
C PRO A 226 37.97 -56.63 23.40
N GLU A 227 38.91 -56.13 22.61
CA GLU A 227 39.06 -56.32 21.14
C GLU A 227 39.03 -57.80 20.74
N GLU A 228 38.20 -58.13 19.78
CA GLU A 228 38.39 -59.28 18.88
C GLU A 228 38.79 -58.78 17.49
N THR A 229 39.99 -59.23 17.11
CA THR A 229 40.60 -59.05 15.82
C THR A 229 39.90 -59.91 14.76
N HIS A 230 39.46 -59.35 13.68
CA HIS A 230 39.18 -60.06 12.44
C HIS A 230 39.84 -59.41 11.22
N GLU A 231 40.50 -60.28 10.47
CA GLU A 231 41.28 -60.09 9.25
C GLU A 231 40.41 -59.57 8.07
N PRO A 232 41.05 -58.99 7.08
CA PRO A 232 40.36 -58.33 5.92
C PRO A 232 39.98 -59.37 4.86
N GLU A 233 38.75 -59.31 4.41
CA GLU A 233 38.26 -60.04 3.24
C GLU A 233 38.15 -59.17 2.00
N GLN A 234 38.56 -59.76 0.87
CA GLN A 234 38.90 -59.19 -0.43
C GLN A 234 37.70 -58.71 -1.25
N ILE A 235 37.97 -57.70 -2.05
CA ILE A 235 37.17 -57.19 -3.14
C ILE A 235 37.07 -58.18 -4.32
N PRO A 236 35.97 -58.28 -5.04
CA PRO A 236 36.05 -58.48 -6.49
C PRO A 236 35.42 -57.31 -7.27
N GLU A 237 36.22 -56.85 -8.21
CA GLU A 237 35.81 -56.11 -9.40
C GLU A 237 34.81 -56.89 -10.27
N LYS A 238 33.86 -56.21 -10.92
CA LYS A 238 33.47 -56.43 -12.32
C LYS A 238 32.51 -55.36 -12.78
N ASN A 239 32.94 -54.55 -13.71
CA ASN A 239 32.74 -54.54 -15.20
C ASN A 239 31.32 -54.14 -15.64
N GLU A 240 31.32 -52.97 -16.27
CA GLU A 240 30.80 -52.56 -17.60
C GLU A 240 29.65 -53.38 -18.21
N GLU A 241 28.52 -52.68 -18.43
CA GLU A 241 27.98 -52.37 -19.76
C GLU A 241 27.02 -51.22 -19.67
#